data_12235e380b230d850b27eb3fe8963364
#
_entry.id   12235e380b230d850b27eb3fe8963364
#
_cell.length_a   1.000
_cell.length_b   1.000
_cell.length_c   1.000
_cell.angle_alpha   90.00
_cell.angle_beta   90.00
_cell.angle_gamma   90.00
#
_symmetry.space_group_name_H-M   'P 1'
#
loop_
_entity.id
_entity.type
_entity.pdbx_description
1 polymer ?
#
loop_
_entity_poly.entity_id
_entity_poly.type
_entity_poly.pdbx_seq_one_letter_code
_entity_poly.pdbx_strand_id
1 'polypeptide(L)'
;MATRVALHPFLAGMNRKQLALLTDCAMVVQFKKGQVIFREGDIANRFYLIETGQVILESSDAPDDSVVIDMIGSGDLLGWSWMFPPYVWHFTARAAEPVTAIFFYGTILREYCERDHSLGYELFKRMGAVMIKRLQAARTKMVAVDADETELQPVILQSPFMDQELDTAPPCGQRQCADGSRCASARIAKAR
;
A
#
# COMPACT_ATOMS: atom_id res chain seq x y z
N MET A 1 0.05 -20.60 -12.95
CA MET A 1 -0.15 -19.21 -12.52
C MET A 1 -0.87 -19.12 -11.17
N ALA A 2 -2.06 -19.69 -11.00
CA ALA A 2 -2.87 -19.59 -9.77
C ALA A 2 -2.09 -19.89 -8.47
N THR A 3 -1.30 -20.95 -8.46
CA THR A 3 -0.48 -21.31 -7.28
C THR A 3 0.54 -20.23 -6.93
N ARG A 4 1.23 -19.64 -7.92
CA ARG A 4 2.21 -18.56 -7.68
C ARG A 4 1.54 -17.32 -7.11
N VAL A 5 0.40 -16.91 -7.69
CA VAL A 5 -0.41 -15.77 -7.21
C VAL A 5 -0.85 -16.01 -5.76
N ALA A 6 -1.39 -17.20 -5.46
CA ALA A 6 -1.91 -17.51 -4.12
C ALA A 6 -0.82 -17.62 -3.04
N LEU A 7 0.41 -17.98 -3.41
CA LEU A 7 1.52 -18.11 -2.46
C LEU A 7 2.29 -16.81 -2.20
N HIS A 8 2.06 -15.76 -3.01
CA HIS A 8 2.81 -14.53 -2.82
C HIS A 8 2.39 -13.79 -1.54
N PRO A 9 3.34 -13.36 -0.66
CA PRO A 9 3.04 -12.76 0.64
C PRO A 9 2.11 -11.55 0.58
N PHE A 10 2.23 -10.72 -0.45
CA PHE A 10 1.35 -9.56 -0.65
C PHE A 10 -0.13 -9.94 -0.79
N LEU A 11 -0.44 -11.12 -1.32
CA LEU A 11 -1.80 -11.61 -1.56
C LEU A 11 -2.30 -12.58 -0.48
N ALA A 12 -1.50 -12.84 0.55
CA ALA A 12 -1.87 -13.74 1.65
C ALA A 12 -3.21 -13.32 2.28
N GLY A 13 -4.11 -14.28 2.50
CA GLY A 13 -5.43 -14.04 3.11
C GLY A 13 -6.51 -13.50 2.16
N MET A 14 -6.23 -13.31 0.88
CA MET A 14 -7.27 -13.04 -0.11
C MET A 14 -8.12 -14.29 -0.37
N ASN A 15 -9.41 -14.10 -0.63
CA ASN A 15 -10.31 -15.22 -0.91
C ASN A 15 -10.13 -15.77 -2.34
N ARG A 16 -10.67 -16.97 -2.58
CA ARG A 16 -10.52 -17.67 -3.87
C ARG A 16 -11.05 -16.87 -5.06
N LYS A 17 -12.16 -16.15 -4.90
CA LYS A 17 -12.75 -15.35 -5.98
C LYS A 17 -11.81 -14.19 -6.36
N GLN A 18 -11.27 -13.49 -5.37
CA GLN A 18 -10.32 -12.41 -5.59
C GLN A 18 -9.02 -12.90 -6.25
N LEU A 19 -8.48 -14.03 -5.77
CA LEU A 19 -7.28 -14.64 -6.36
C LEU A 19 -7.51 -15.11 -7.81
N ALA A 20 -8.70 -15.59 -8.14
CA ALA A 20 -9.06 -15.96 -9.52
C ALA A 20 -9.01 -14.73 -10.45
N LEU A 21 -9.66 -13.62 -10.06
CA LEU A 21 -9.63 -12.36 -10.83
C LEU A 21 -8.21 -11.84 -11.04
N LEU A 22 -7.37 -11.91 -10.00
CA LEU A 22 -5.96 -11.54 -10.11
C LEU A 22 -5.20 -12.47 -11.06
N THR A 23 -5.47 -13.77 -11.02
CA THR A 23 -4.82 -14.76 -11.87
C THR A 23 -5.12 -14.55 -13.35
N ASP A 24 -6.33 -14.08 -13.68
CA ASP A 24 -6.77 -13.83 -15.05
C ASP A 24 -5.99 -12.69 -15.73
N CYS A 25 -5.46 -11.73 -14.95
CA CYS A 25 -4.67 -10.61 -15.45
C CYS A 25 -3.17 -10.71 -15.10
N ALA A 26 -2.71 -11.89 -14.66
CA ALA A 26 -1.34 -12.14 -14.23
C ALA A 26 -0.51 -12.89 -15.27
N MET A 27 0.78 -12.54 -15.38
CA MET A 27 1.77 -13.31 -16.14
C MET A 27 3.14 -13.28 -15.46
N VAL A 28 3.96 -14.30 -15.70
CA VAL A 28 5.34 -14.32 -15.22
C VAL A 28 6.23 -13.54 -16.18
N VAL A 29 7.07 -12.70 -15.62
CA VAL A 29 8.09 -11.95 -16.36
C VAL A 29 9.44 -12.12 -15.72
N GLN A 30 10.49 -12.01 -16.52
CA GLN A 30 11.88 -12.08 -16.06
C GLN A 30 12.65 -10.88 -16.60
N PHE A 31 13.52 -10.34 -15.75
CA PHE A 31 14.42 -9.25 -16.10
C PHE A 31 15.86 -9.66 -15.84
N LYS A 32 16.74 -9.29 -16.75
CA LYS A 32 18.18 -9.48 -16.61
C LYS A 32 18.76 -8.41 -15.68
N LYS A 33 19.87 -8.72 -15.02
CA LYS A 33 20.63 -7.72 -14.27
C LYS A 33 20.90 -6.46 -15.12
N GLY A 34 20.66 -5.28 -14.54
CA GLY A 34 20.80 -3.97 -15.19
C GLY A 34 19.65 -3.56 -16.09
N GLN A 35 18.68 -4.44 -16.35
CA GLN A 35 17.54 -4.13 -17.20
C GLN A 35 16.60 -3.13 -16.53
N VAL A 36 16.24 -2.07 -17.25
CA VAL A 36 15.18 -1.13 -16.83
C VAL A 36 13.82 -1.79 -16.98
N ILE A 37 13.03 -1.78 -15.92
CA ILE A 37 11.68 -2.36 -15.86
C ILE A 37 10.64 -1.32 -16.30
N PHE A 38 10.78 -0.10 -15.80
CA PHE A 38 10.04 1.09 -16.22
C PHE A 38 10.84 2.35 -15.88
N ARG A 39 10.49 3.47 -16.50
CA ARG A 39 11.15 4.76 -16.31
C ARG A 39 10.24 5.74 -15.59
N GLU A 40 10.83 6.64 -14.82
CA GLU A 40 10.17 7.81 -14.27
C GLU A 40 9.50 8.62 -15.39
N GLY A 41 8.27 9.13 -15.15
CA GLY A 41 7.49 9.89 -16.12
C GLY A 41 6.69 9.05 -17.12
N ASP A 42 7.02 7.78 -17.34
CA ASP A 42 6.26 6.90 -18.22
C ASP A 42 4.87 6.54 -17.61
N ILE A 43 3.92 6.12 -18.44
CA ILE A 43 2.58 5.72 -18.01
C ILE A 43 2.65 4.50 -17.10
N ALA A 44 2.07 4.63 -15.90
CA ALA A 44 1.93 3.55 -14.93
C ALA A 44 0.63 2.77 -15.19
N ASN A 45 0.73 1.69 -15.94
CA ASN A 45 -0.41 0.85 -16.31
C ASN A 45 -0.31 -0.59 -15.80
N ARG A 46 0.63 -0.87 -14.90
CA ARG A 46 0.95 -2.22 -14.42
C ARG A 46 1.62 -2.18 -13.04
N PHE A 47 1.71 -3.34 -12.41
CA PHE A 47 2.55 -3.53 -11.22
C PHE A 47 3.13 -4.94 -11.22
N TYR A 48 4.06 -5.17 -10.31
CA TYR A 48 4.77 -6.45 -10.21
C TYR A 48 4.84 -6.91 -8.76
N LEU A 49 4.70 -8.21 -8.55
CA LEU A 49 5.03 -8.88 -7.31
C LEU A 49 6.35 -9.62 -7.50
N ILE A 50 7.36 -9.24 -6.75
CA ILE A 50 8.71 -9.79 -6.89
C ILE A 50 8.77 -11.16 -6.23
N GLU A 51 9.06 -12.21 -7.01
CA GLU A 51 9.22 -13.57 -6.48
C GLU A 51 10.68 -13.85 -6.10
N THR A 52 11.62 -13.41 -6.95
CA THR A 52 13.07 -13.54 -6.70
C THR A 52 13.82 -12.36 -7.26
N GLY A 53 14.98 -12.07 -6.70
CA GLY A 53 15.84 -10.99 -7.12
C GLY A 53 15.55 -9.67 -6.43
N GLN A 54 16.30 -8.65 -6.81
CA GLN A 54 16.24 -7.30 -6.25
C GLN A 54 16.10 -6.25 -7.35
N VAL A 55 15.28 -5.24 -7.08
CA VAL A 55 15.04 -4.09 -7.96
C VAL A 55 15.45 -2.82 -7.20
N ILE A 56 16.23 -1.96 -7.85
CA ILE A 56 16.57 -0.63 -7.36
C ILE A 56 15.50 0.34 -7.88
N LEU A 57 14.98 1.20 -7.00
CA LEU A 57 14.25 2.40 -7.37
C LEU A 57 15.22 3.57 -7.34
N GLU A 58 15.31 4.26 -8.45
CA GLU A 58 16.19 5.42 -8.63
C GLU A 58 15.39 6.61 -9.15
N SER A 59 15.67 7.81 -8.65
CA SER A 59 15.20 9.07 -9.21
C SER A 59 16.36 9.78 -9.87
N SER A 60 16.12 10.42 -10.98
CA SER A 60 17.13 11.12 -11.76
C SER A 60 16.70 12.55 -11.96
N ASP A 61 17.18 13.47 -11.12
CA ASP A 61 17.06 14.91 -11.35
C ASP A 61 18.05 15.40 -12.44
N ALA A 62 19.04 14.56 -12.80
CA ALA A 62 19.98 14.79 -13.89
C ALA A 62 20.41 13.44 -14.52
N PRO A 63 20.79 13.39 -15.81
CA PRO A 63 21.12 12.16 -16.52
C PRO A 63 22.29 11.34 -15.91
N ASP A 64 23.18 11.98 -15.18
CA ASP A 64 24.39 11.37 -14.62
C ASP A 64 24.36 11.23 -13.08
N ASP A 65 23.27 11.65 -12.42
CA ASP A 65 23.20 11.70 -10.96
C ASP A 65 21.93 10.97 -10.45
N SER A 66 21.86 9.64 -10.70
CA SER A 66 20.75 8.84 -10.20
C SER A 66 20.94 8.53 -8.71
N VAL A 67 19.97 8.99 -7.89
CA VAL A 67 19.92 8.69 -6.46
C VAL A 67 19.09 7.44 -6.22
N VAL A 68 19.67 6.47 -5.51
CA VAL A 68 18.93 5.27 -5.08
C VAL A 68 17.97 5.66 -3.96
N ILE A 69 16.69 5.53 -4.23
CA ILE A 69 15.61 5.85 -3.30
C ILE A 69 15.28 4.65 -2.42
N ASP A 70 15.13 3.46 -3.03
CA ASP A 70 14.72 2.25 -2.31
C ASP A 70 15.18 0.98 -3.04
N MET A 71 15.19 -0.14 -2.32
CA MET A 71 15.45 -1.48 -2.86
C MET A 71 14.27 -2.40 -2.58
N ILE A 72 13.74 -3.00 -3.64
CA ILE A 72 12.57 -3.88 -3.61
C ILE A 72 13.04 -5.32 -3.77
N GLY A 73 12.74 -6.16 -2.79
CA GLY A 73 13.17 -7.55 -2.76
C GLY A 73 12.06 -8.58 -3.00
N SER A 74 12.44 -9.85 -2.85
CA SER A 74 11.49 -10.96 -2.92
C SER A 74 10.37 -10.82 -1.89
N GLY A 75 9.13 -11.07 -2.31
CA GLY A 75 7.91 -10.92 -1.50
C GLY A 75 7.31 -9.52 -1.51
N ASP A 76 8.00 -8.53 -2.08
CA ASP A 76 7.55 -7.15 -2.13
C ASP A 76 6.75 -6.81 -3.40
N LEU A 77 6.02 -5.70 -3.30
CA LEU A 77 5.30 -5.05 -4.40
C LEU A 77 6.18 -4.00 -5.06
N LEU A 78 6.27 -4.02 -6.39
CA LEU A 78 6.87 -2.99 -7.22
C LEU A 78 5.81 -2.27 -8.05
N GLY A 79 5.70 -0.95 -7.87
CA GLY A 79 4.83 -0.07 -8.63
C GLY A 79 3.39 -0.01 -8.11
N TRP A 80 3.02 1.08 -7.44
CA TRP A 80 1.63 1.36 -7.02
C TRP A 80 0.99 2.51 -7.81
N SER A 81 1.77 3.27 -8.59
CA SER A 81 1.31 4.47 -9.31
C SER A 81 0.17 4.21 -10.29
N TRP A 82 -0.01 2.95 -10.74
CA TRP A 82 -1.14 2.57 -11.60
C TRP A 82 -2.51 2.77 -10.95
N MET A 83 -2.57 2.85 -9.61
CA MET A 83 -3.82 2.98 -8.85
C MET A 83 -4.24 4.43 -8.64
N PHE A 84 -3.30 5.37 -8.72
CA PHE A 84 -3.54 6.78 -8.40
C PHE A 84 -3.26 7.70 -9.58
N PRO A 85 -4.15 8.68 -9.88
CA PRO A 85 -3.84 9.70 -10.87
C PRO A 85 -2.61 10.52 -10.42
N PRO A 86 -1.78 10.99 -11.33
CA PRO A 86 -1.93 11.02 -12.80
C PRO A 86 -1.51 9.74 -13.53
N TYR A 87 -1.34 8.60 -12.85
CA TYR A 87 -0.96 7.30 -13.42
C TYR A 87 0.38 7.31 -14.17
N VAL A 88 1.38 7.95 -13.59
CA VAL A 88 2.76 7.99 -14.08
C VAL A 88 3.71 7.39 -13.05
N TRP A 89 4.83 6.84 -13.50
CA TRP A 89 5.88 6.35 -12.62
C TRP A 89 6.62 7.53 -11.98
N HIS A 90 6.77 7.50 -10.65
CA HIS A 90 7.49 8.53 -9.90
C HIS A 90 8.98 8.22 -9.74
N PHE A 91 9.42 7.04 -10.17
CA PHE A 91 10.81 6.57 -10.10
C PHE A 91 11.11 5.67 -11.28
N THR A 92 12.38 5.56 -11.63
CA THR A 92 12.87 4.51 -12.53
C THR A 92 13.13 3.24 -11.74
N ALA A 93 12.71 2.09 -12.25
CA ALA A 93 12.99 0.79 -11.65
C ALA A 93 13.98 0.01 -12.52
N ARG A 94 15.05 -0.48 -11.90
CA ARG A 94 16.09 -1.26 -12.55
C ARG A 94 16.37 -2.55 -11.79
N ALA A 95 16.51 -3.66 -12.48
CA ALA A 95 16.90 -4.94 -11.89
C ALA A 95 18.35 -4.90 -11.41
N ALA A 96 18.61 -5.02 -10.11
CA ALA A 96 19.95 -5.09 -9.53
C ALA A 96 20.64 -6.42 -9.81
N GLU A 97 19.85 -7.47 -9.92
CA GLU A 97 20.23 -8.85 -10.24
C GLU A 97 19.15 -9.50 -11.13
N PRO A 98 19.26 -10.74 -11.58
CA PRO A 98 18.18 -11.39 -12.31
C PRO A 98 16.90 -11.46 -11.45
N VAL A 99 15.80 -10.90 -11.98
CA VAL A 99 14.51 -10.81 -11.28
C VAL A 99 13.48 -11.68 -11.95
N THR A 100 12.73 -12.44 -11.16
CA THR A 100 11.47 -13.08 -11.59
C THR A 100 10.32 -12.42 -10.84
N ALA A 101 9.28 -12.00 -11.56
CA ALA A 101 8.13 -11.33 -10.98
C ALA A 101 6.81 -11.78 -11.62
N ILE A 102 5.72 -11.63 -10.88
CA ILE A 102 4.37 -11.73 -11.41
C ILE A 102 3.95 -10.33 -11.83
N PHE A 103 3.71 -10.15 -13.12
CA PHE A 103 3.21 -8.93 -13.74
C PHE A 103 1.69 -8.92 -13.71
N PHE A 104 1.09 -7.77 -13.46
CA PHE A 104 -0.35 -7.54 -13.52
C PHE A 104 -0.68 -6.32 -14.39
N TYR A 105 -1.69 -6.44 -15.25
CA TYR A 105 -2.24 -5.31 -15.99
C TYR A 105 -3.08 -4.41 -15.09
N GLY A 106 -2.57 -3.25 -14.74
CA GLY A 106 -3.24 -2.31 -13.83
C GLY A 106 -4.56 -1.77 -14.39
N THR A 107 -4.68 -1.58 -15.70
CA THR A 107 -5.91 -1.12 -16.36
C THR A 107 -7.05 -2.14 -16.19
N ILE A 108 -6.80 -3.42 -16.46
CA ILE A 108 -7.78 -4.50 -16.29
C ILE A 108 -8.16 -4.64 -14.82
N LEU A 109 -7.16 -4.53 -13.93
CA LEU A 109 -7.40 -4.67 -12.51
C LEU A 109 -8.22 -3.51 -11.94
N ARG A 110 -8.08 -2.28 -12.44
CA ARG A 110 -8.96 -1.17 -12.07
C ARG A 110 -10.42 -1.46 -12.42
N GLU A 111 -10.69 -1.96 -13.63
CA GLU A 111 -12.05 -2.36 -14.01
C GLU A 111 -12.63 -3.44 -13.07
N TYR A 112 -11.81 -4.42 -12.66
CA TYR A 112 -12.24 -5.40 -11.67
C TYR A 112 -12.53 -4.78 -10.30
N CYS A 113 -11.72 -3.82 -9.86
CA CYS A 113 -11.95 -3.10 -8.62
C CYS A 113 -13.21 -2.23 -8.65
N GLU A 114 -13.53 -1.64 -9.80
CA GLU A 114 -14.76 -0.86 -10.00
C GLU A 114 -16.01 -1.75 -9.97
N ARG A 115 -15.91 -2.99 -10.47
CA ARG A 115 -17.01 -3.96 -10.46
C ARG A 115 -17.15 -4.72 -9.13
N ASP A 116 -16.03 -4.96 -8.45
CA ASP A 116 -15.97 -5.64 -7.15
C ASP A 116 -15.21 -4.75 -6.16
N HIS A 117 -15.95 -3.87 -5.47
CA HIS A 117 -15.40 -2.94 -4.48
C HIS A 117 -14.68 -3.65 -3.32
N SER A 118 -15.05 -4.91 -3.02
CA SER A 118 -14.37 -5.72 -2.01
C SER A 118 -12.94 -6.05 -2.45
N LEU A 119 -12.73 -6.39 -3.73
CA LEU A 119 -11.39 -6.56 -4.30
C LEU A 119 -10.60 -5.25 -4.26
N GLY A 120 -11.24 -4.15 -4.70
CA GLY A 120 -10.61 -2.83 -4.70
C GLY A 120 -10.16 -2.40 -3.31
N TYR A 121 -11.03 -2.55 -2.31
CA TYR A 121 -10.71 -2.24 -0.91
C TYR A 121 -9.55 -3.09 -0.36
N GLU A 122 -9.53 -4.40 -0.63
CA GLU A 122 -8.44 -5.28 -0.18
C GLU A 122 -7.10 -4.91 -0.82
N LEU A 123 -7.07 -4.59 -2.11
CA LEU A 123 -5.86 -4.15 -2.79
C LEU A 123 -5.39 -2.80 -2.26
N PHE A 124 -6.29 -1.83 -2.11
CA PHE A 124 -5.98 -0.51 -1.57
C PHE A 124 -5.38 -0.60 -0.16
N LYS A 125 -6.01 -1.36 0.73
CA LYS A 125 -5.53 -1.59 2.09
C LYS A 125 -4.10 -2.16 2.11
N ARG A 126 -3.80 -3.16 1.27
CA ARG A 126 -2.49 -3.78 1.17
C ARG A 126 -1.44 -2.84 0.59
N MET A 127 -1.79 -2.09 -0.45
CA MET A 127 -0.90 -1.07 -1.03
C MET A 127 -0.63 0.04 -0.02
N GLY A 128 -1.66 0.51 0.70
CA GLY A 128 -1.49 1.49 1.78
C GLY A 128 -0.52 1.02 2.86
N ALA A 129 -0.62 -0.25 3.27
CA ALA A 129 0.32 -0.83 4.25
C ALA A 129 1.77 -0.84 3.73
N VAL A 130 1.99 -1.17 2.45
CA VAL A 130 3.32 -1.09 1.83
C VAL A 130 3.83 0.35 1.77
N MET A 131 2.98 1.31 1.40
CA MET A 131 3.34 2.73 1.35
C MET A 131 3.73 3.27 2.73
N ILE A 132 2.95 2.97 3.76
CA ILE A 132 3.25 3.35 5.15
C ILE A 132 4.59 2.75 5.59
N LYS A 133 4.81 1.45 5.36
CA LYS A 133 6.08 0.78 5.68
C LYS A 133 7.28 1.47 5.02
N ARG A 134 7.17 1.81 3.73
CA ARG A 134 8.24 2.50 2.99
C ARG A 134 8.46 3.93 3.47
N LEU A 135 7.38 4.66 3.76
CA LEU A 135 7.48 6.01 4.35
C LEU A 135 8.21 5.98 5.69
N GLN A 136 7.87 5.02 6.56
CA GLN A 136 8.54 4.85 7.85
C GLN A 136 10.03 4.50 7.68
N ALA A 137 10.36 3.61 6.74
CA ALA A 137 11.75 3.26 6.44
C ALA A 137 12.53 4.46 5.89
N ALA A 138 11.94 5.26 5.00
CA ALA A 138 12.55 6.48 4.48
C ALA A 138 12.81 7.49 5.60
N ARG A 139 11.83 7.71 6.48
CA ARG A 139 11.98 8.59 7.65
C ARG A 139 13.14 8.14 8.55
N THR A 140 13.23 6.84 8.84
CA THR A 140 14.33 6.31 9.67
C THR A 140 15.70 6.55 9.03
N LYS A 141 15.80 6.41 7.70
CA LYS A 141 17.04 6.72 6.98
C LYS A 141 17.42 8.21 7.06
N MET A 142 16.44 9.11 6.92
CA MET A 142 16.66 10.56 7.03
C MET A 142 17.16 10.94 8.43
N VAL A 143 16.51 10.44 9.50
CA VAL A 143 16.93 10.71 10.88
C VAL A 143 18.32 10.15 11.17
N ALA A 144 18.71 9.02 10.57
CA ALA A 144 20.04 8.45 10.75
C ALA A 144 21.15 9.30 10.09
N VAL A 145 20.85 9.96 8.97
CA VAL A 145 21.79 10.88 8.31
C VAL A 145 21.97 12.15 9.14
N ASP A 146 20.89 12.71 9.68
CA ASP A 146 20.94 13.91 10.54
C ASP A 146 21.66 13.64 11.88
N ALA A 147 21.61 12.41 12.39
CA ALA A 147 22.27 12.03 13.65
C ALA A 147 23.80 11.95 13.56
N ASP A 148 24.36 11.83 12.36
CA ASP A 148 25.82 11.85 12.14
C ASP A 148 26.38 13.29 12.09
N GLU A 149 25.50 14.31 11.95
CA GLU A 149 25.90 15.73 11.91
C GLU A 149 25.56 16.54 13.18
N THR A 150 24.66 16.06 14.05
CA THR A 150 24.32 16.83 15.27
C THR A 150 23.64 15.91 16.31
N GLU A 151 24.20 15.93 17.52
CA GLU A 151 23.60 15.30 18.72
C GLU A 151 22.27 16.00 19.09
N LEU A 152 21.19 15.68 18.38
CA LEU A 152 19.85 16.16 18.66
C LEU A 152 19.04 15.08 19.38
N GLN A 153 18.59 15.44 20.60
CA GLN A 153 17.70 14.60 21.40
C GLN A 153 16.47 14.15 20.62
N PRO A 154 16.02 12.89 20.77
CA PRO A 154 14.85 12.40 20.07
C PRO A 154 13.61 13.17 20.52
N VAL A 155 13.01 13.92 19.61
CA VAL A 155 11.67 14.46 19.80
C VAL A 155 10.69 13.31 19.72
N ILE A 156 10.26 12.80 20.86
CA ILE A 156 9.15 11.85 20.93
C ILE A 156 7.89 12.64 20.55
N LEU A 157 7.46 12.53 19.31
CA LEU A 157 6.12 12.94 18.90
C LEU A 157 5.13 11.94 19.52
N GLN A 158 4.66 12.26 20.74
CA GLN A 158 3.48 11.61 21.29
C GLN A 158 2.31 11.93 20.34
N SER A 159 1.72 10.89 19.76
CA SER A 159 0.51 11.03 18.97
C SER A 159 -0.63 11.45 19.89
N PRO A 160 -1.30 12.59 19.68
CA PRO A 160 -2.39 13.03 20.55
C PRO A 160 -3.66 12.17 20.42
N PHE A 161 -3.62 11.09 19.63
CA PHE A 161 -4.76 10.23 19.34
C PHE A 161 -4.72 8.85 20.01
N MET A 162 -3.66 8.51 20.77
CA MET A 162 -3.54 7.15 21.35
C MET A 162 -3.90 7.05 22.83
N ASP A 163 -4.14 8.17 23.53
CA ASP A 163 -4.48 8.17 24.95
C ASP A 163 -5.90 8.65 25.28
N GLN A 164 -6.82 8.62 24.30
CA GLN A 164 -8.23 8.60 24.67
C GLN A 164 -8.58 7.16 25.02
N GLU A 165 -8.45 6.82 26.30
CA GLU A 165 -9.24 5.75 26.90
C GLU A 165 -10.67 5.91 26.39
N LEU A 166 -11.19 4.85 25.79
CA LEU A 166 -12.62 4.70 25.51
C LEU A 166 -13.33 4.81 26.87
N ASP A 167 -13.69 6.03 27.26
CA ASP A 167 -14.65 6.24 28.31
C ASP A 167 -15.89 5.41 27.92
N THR A 168 -16.09 4.34 28.64
CA THR A 168 -17.24 3.48 28.50
C THR A 168 -18.46 4.34 28.67
N ALA A 169 -19.11 4.66 27.56
CA ALA A 169 -20.40 5.33 27.57
C ALA A 169 -21.34 4.56 28.54
N PRO A 170 -21.94 5.21 29.52
CA PRO A 170 -22.85 4.53 30.42
C PRO A 170 -24.00 3.93 29.63
N PRO A 171 -24.51 2.74 30.04
CA PRO A 171 -25.57 2.04 29.31
C PRO A 171 -26.76 2.95 29.11
N CYS A 172 -27.27 2.97 27.89
CA CYS A 172 -28.40 3.76 27.44
C CYS A 172 -29.62 3.47 28.35
N GLY A 173 -29.96 4.35 29.28
CA GLY A 173 -31.05 4.17 30.23
C GLY A 173 -31.15 5.19 31.38
N GLN A 174 -30.09 5.98 31.60
CA GLN A 174 -30.10 6.90 32.76
C GLN A 174 -29.66 8.33 32.38
N ARG A 175 -30.26 8.92 31.37
CA ARG A 175 -30.20 10.39 31.19
C ARG A 175 -31.47 10.98 31.78
N GLN A 176 -31.38 11.57 32.93
CA GLN A 176 -32.38 12.51 33.45
C GLN A 176 -32.18 13.84 32.72
N CYS A 177 -33.24 14.35 32.08
CA CYS A 177 -33.27 15.71 31.58
C CYS A 177 -33.31 16.67 32.75
N ALA A 178 -32.68 17.87 32.59
CA ALA A 178 -32.57 18.87 33.65
C ALA A 178 -33.91 19.45 34.19
N ASP A 179 -35.02 19.06 33.62
CA ASP A 179 -36.37 19.49 33.99
C ASP A 179 -37.19 18.40 34.70
N GLY A 180 -36.60 17.25 34.99
CA GLY A 180 -37.31 16.18 35.75
C GLY A 180 -38.27 15.32 34.94
N SER A 181 -38.39 15.48 33.61
CA SER A 181 -39.28 14.66 32.77
C SER A 181 -38.52 13.48 32.13
N ARG A 182 -39.19 12.32 32.02
CA ARG A 182 -38.63 11.13 31.37
C ARG A 182 -38.77 11.25 29.87
N CYS A 183 -37.64 11.19 29.13
CA CYS A 183 -37.68 11.11 27.67
C CYS A 183 -38.28 9.77 27.22
N ALA A 184 -39.42 9.82 26.50
CA ALA A 184 -40.07 8.66 25.88
C ALA A 184 -39.20 8.15 24.71
N SER A 185 -38.96 6.83 24.70
CA SER A 185 -38.27 6.14 23.63
C SER A 185 -39.05 6.24 22.32
N ALA A 186 -38.52 6.90 21.33
CA ALA A 186 -39.03 6.85 19.97
C ALA A 186 -38.77 5.47 19.37
N ARG A 187 -39.82 4.66 19.18
CA ARG A 187 -39.76 3.41 18.41
C ARG A 187 -39.60 3.76 16.92
N ILE A 188 -38.46 3.38 16.36
CA ILE A 188 -38.28 3.41 14.90
C ILE A 188 -39.12 2.26 14.32
N ALA A 189 -40.22 2.62 13.63
CA ALA A 189 -41.04 1.69 12.87
C ALA A 189 -40.24 1.17 11.66
N LYS A 190 -40.10 -0.15 11.51
CA LYS A 190 -39.67 -0.80 10.29
C LYS A 190 -40.76 -0.58 9.22
N ALA A 191 -40.45 0.18 8.17
CA ALA A 191 -41.20 0.16 6.92
C ALA A 191 -40.67 -0.97 6.03
N ARG A 192 -41.64 -1.67 5.43
CA ARG A 192 -41.47 -2.79 4.49
C ARG A 192 -40.76 -2.37 3.19
#